data_6747834c1f647cdfa51106b320e78751
#
_entry.id   6747834c1f647cdfa51106b320e78751
#
_cell.length_a   1.000
_cell.length_b   1.000
_cell.length_c   1.000
_cell.angle_alpha   90.00
_cell.angle_beta   90.00
_cell.angle_gamma   90.00
#
_symmetry.space_group_name_H-M   'P 1'
#
loop_
_entity.id
_entity.type
_entity.pdbx_description
1 polymer ?
#
loop_
_entity_poly.entity_id
_entity_poly.type
_entity_poly.pdbx_seq_one_letter_code
_entity_poly.pdbx_strand_id
1 'polypeptide(L)'
;LPLTNVEINGEVVSSVSGGRVPAPIWKEFMEKVVENLPIEEWPADPSDIEKYYEIPTIEIPQLLGLNIIDAEEIAFSGYILPTIKLVDSEEAPGLVLTQSIESGEEMPEGTEIVLEVSGTKYTAAIPNIPPCVYTRDEAEVLIKDFMRETSVILFLKNSFEESELTDCQGKVIGTNVAQGGTVSTGDSLIFIVANSQNDS
;
A
#
# COMPACT_ATOMS: atom_id res chain seq x y z
N LEU A 1 -13.28 -9.33 8.46
CA LEU A 1 -14.61 -9.75 8.04
C LEU A 1 -15.62 -9.29 9.10
N PRO A 2 -16.80 -8.78 8.73
CA PRO A 2 -17.84 -8.50 9.71
C PRO A 2 -18.37 -9.83 10.27
N LEU A 3 -18.45 -9.93 11.59
CA LEU A 3 -19.12 -11.04 12.25
C LEU A 3 -20.62 -11.00 11.89
N THR A 4 -21.11 -12.08 11.29
CA THR A 4 -22.52 -12.20 10.86
C THR A 4 -23.20 -13.36 11.56
N ASN A 5 -24.52 -13.20 11.83
CA ASN A 5 -25.38 -14.21 12.49
C ASN A 5 -24.85 -14.69 13.84
N VAL A 6 -24.35 -13.76 14.66
CA VAL A 6 -23.82 -14.05 16.01
C VAL A 6 -24.98 -14.03 17.02
N GLU A 7 -25.06 -15.04 17.86
CA GLU A 7 -26.03 -15.05 18.98
C GLU A 7 -25.48 -14.24 20.17
N ILE A 8 -26.21 -13.20 20.57
CA ILE A 8 -25.88 -12.35 21.71
C ILE A 8 -27.11 -12.31 22.63
N ASN A 9 -26.96 -12.80 23.85
CA ASN A 9 -28.04 -12.86 24.85
C ASN A 9 -29.32 -13.56 24.34
N GLY A 10 -29.19 -14.59 23.50
CA GLY A 10 -30.32 -15.34 22.94
C GLY A 10 -30.96 -14.73 21.70
N GLU A 11 -30.43 -13.63 21.19
CA GLU A 11 -30.87 -13.01 19.92
C GLU A 11 -29.80 -13.15 18.85
N VAL A 12 -30.22 -13.53 17.63
CA VAL A 12 -29.30 -13.64 16.49
C VAL A 12 -29.15 -12.27 15.84
N VAL A 13 -27.94 -11.72 15.92
CA VAL A 13 -27.57 -10.45 15.28
C VAL A 13 -27.01 -10.72 13.91
N SER A 14 -27.67 -10.23 12.87
CA SER A 14 -27.30 -10.49 11.46
C SER A 14 -25.94 -9.92 11.05
N SER A 15 -25.45 -8.90 11.73
CA SER A 15 -24.08 -8.38 11.56
C SER A 15 -23.64 -7.63 12.81
N VAL A 16 -22.42 -7.86 13.24
CA VAL A 16 -21.80 -7.14 14.36
C VAL A 16 -20.96 -6.00 13.79
N SER A 17 -21.32 -4.76 14.16
CA SER A 17 -20.54 -3.57 13.86
C SER A 17 -20.37 -2.74 15.12
N GLY A 18 -19.39 -1.83 15.15
CA GLY A 18 -19.12 -0.96 16.29
C GLY A 18 -20.36 -0.20 16.77
N GLY A 19 -21.19 0.29 15.86
CA GLY A 19 -22.42 1.02 16.18
C GLY A 19 -23.61 0.13 16.59
N ARG A 20 -23.59 -1.15 16.22
CA ARG A 20 -24.77 -2.01 16.37
C ARG A 20 -24.77 -2.87 17.65
N VAL A 21 -23.62 -3.28 18.09
CA VAL A 21 -23.47 -4.12 19.30
C VAL A 21 -22.59 -3.45 20.37
N PRO A 22 -21.33 -3.13 20.12
CA PRO A 22 -20.50 -2.50 21.16
C PRO A 22 -21.01 -1.13 21.61
N ALA A 23 -21.50 -0.28 20.71
CA ALA A 23 -21.93 1.06 21.09
C ALA A 23 -23.18 1.07 22.01
N PRO A 24 -24.25 0.28 21.80
CA PRO A 24 -25.34 0.19 22.76
C PRO A 24 -24.90 -0.33 24.13
N ILE A 25 -24.03 -1.34 24.19
CA ILE A 25 -23.49 -1.87 25.45
C ILE A 25 -22.70 -0.80 26.18
N TRP A 26 -21.82 -0.10 25.41
CA TRP A 26 -21.02 0.99 25.97
C TRP A 26 -21.89 2.14 26.45
N LYS A 27 -22.93 2.50 25.71
CA LYS A 27 -23.91 3.52 26.09
C LYS A 27 -24.58 3.17 27.42
N GLU A 28 -25.15 1.96 27.55
CA GLU A 28 -25.82 1.52 28.77
C GLU A 28 -24.89 1.49 29.97
N PHE A 29 -23.63 1.05 29.78
CA PHE A 29 -22.60 1.07 30.79
C PHE A 29 -22.28 2.51 31.24
N MET A 30 -22.04 3.39 30.26
CA MET A 30 -21.66 4.78 30.55
C MET A 30 -22.80 5.56 31.21
N GLU A 31 -24.06 5.37 30.78
CA GLU A 31 -25.21 6.02 31.41
C GLU A 31 -25.28 5.71 32.91
N LYS A 32 -25.00 4.47 33.30
CA LYS A 32 -24.94 4.07 34.72
C LYS A 32 -23.70 4.62 35.46
N VAL A 33 -22.57 4.66 34.79
CA VAL A 33 -21.32 5.16 35.40
C VAL A 33 -21.37 6.66 35.65
N VAL A 34 -21.95 7.43 34.70
CA VAL A 34 -21.98 8.88 34.79
C VAL A 34 -23.20 9.43 35.56
N GLU A 35 -24.18 8.61 35.92
CA GLU A 35 -25.44 9.03 36.53
C GLU A 35 -25.24 9.93 37.79
N ASN A 36 -24.17 9.68 38.54
CA ASN A 36 -23.86 10.42 39.75
C ASN A 36 -22.57 11.25 39.66
N LEU A 37 -22.00 11.38 38.48
CA LEU A 37 -20.83 12.22 38.26
C LEU A 37 -21.25 13.65 37.95
N PRO A 38 -20.50 14.65 38.44
CA PRO A 38 -20.72 16.05 38.05
C PRO A 38 -20.47 16.18 36.53
N ILE A 39 -21.25 17.06 35.89
CA ILE A 39 -20.96 17.46 34.51
C ILE A 39 -19.71 18.30 34.54
N GLU A 40 -18.63 17.77 33.99
CA GLU A 40 -17.37 18.48 33.79
C GLU A 40 -17.35 19.11 32.42
N GLU A 41 -16.97 20.37 32.33
CA GLU A 41 -16.71 20.99 31.03
C GLU A 41 -15.40 20.48 30.47
N TRP A 42 -15.32 20.36 29.15
CA TRP A 42 -14.06 20.04 28.49
C TRP A 42 -13.04 21.12 28.84
N PRO A 43 -11.78 20.76 29.16
CA PRO A 43 -10.72 21.74 29.32
C PRO A 43 -10.67 22.63 28.08
N ALA A 44 -10.38 23.91 28.26
CA ALA A 44 -10.17 24.79 27.12
C ALA A 44 -9.10 24.17 26.19
N ASP A 45 -9.30 24.31 24.89
CA ASP A 45 -8.31 23.88 23.93
C ASP A 45 -6.94 24.46 24.33
N PRO A 46 -5.90 23.61 24.37
CA PRO A 46 -4.57 24.12 24.66
C PRO A 46 -4.21 25.17 23.59
N SER A 47 -3.63 26.29 24.05
CA SER A 47 -3.26 27.39 23.14
C SER A 47 -2.19 27.02 22.10
N ASP A 48 -1.62 25.85 22.26
CA ASP A 48 -0.56 25.27 21.42
C ASP A 48 -1.03 24.01 20.67
N ILE A 49 -2.35 23.84 20.49
CA ILE A 49 -2.92 22.66 19.77
C ILE A 49 -2.35 22.52 18.35
N GLU A 50 -2.05 23.63 17.68
CA GLU A 50 -1.43 23.64 16.36
C GLU A 50 -0.11 22.86 16.35
N LYS A 51 0.66 22.91 17.45
CA LYS A 51 1.92 22.20 17.58
C LYS A 51 1.80 20.67 17.53
N TYR A 52 0.62 20.14 17.90
CA TYR A 52 0.37 18.69 17.85
C TYR A 52 -0.07 18.20 16.48
N TYR A 53 -0.33 19.13 15.54
CA TYR A 53 -0.74 18.84 14.17
C TYR A 53 0.31 19.26 13.13
N GLU A 54 1.50 19.71 13.57
CA GLU A 54 2.60 19.97 12.64
C GLU A 54 3.03 18.66 12.00
N ILE A 55 2.78 18.53 10.70
CA ILE A 55 3.33 17.44 9.91
C ILE A 55 4.84 17.69 9.81
N PRO A 56 5.69 16.70 10.15
CA PRO A 56 7.12 16.85 10.00
C PRO A 56 7.50 17.24 8.57
N THR A 57 8.51 18.08 8.42
CA THR A 57 9.07 18.41 7.11
C THR A 57 10.24 17.48 6.79
N ILE A 58 10.39 17.19 5.51
CA ILE A 58 11.43 16.37 4.94
C ILE A 58 12.11 17.13 3.80
N GLU A 59 13.38 16.88 3.59
CA GLU A 59 14.12 17.41 2.45
C GLU A 59 13.92 16.49 1.23
N ILE A 60 13.55 17.06 0.09
CA ILE A 60 13.35 16.32 -1.16
C ILE A 60 14.69 15.81 -1.69
N PRO A 61 14.86 14.49 -1.88
CA PRO A 61 16.10 13.91 -2.37
C PRO A 61 16.32 14.18 -3.86
N GLN A 62 17.58 14.03 -4.30
CA GLN A 62 17.92 14.03 -5.71
C GLN A 62 17.53 12.68 -6.33
N LEU A 63 16.51 12.68 -7.18
CA LEU A 63 16.01 11.50 -7.89
C LEU A 63 16.35 11.50 -9.38
N LEU A 64 16.72 12.66 -9.95
CA LEU A 64 17.12 12.80 -11.36
C LEU A 64 18.33 11.92 -11.68
N GLY A 65 18.25 11.23 -12.81
CA GLY A 65 19.32 10.37 -13.32
C GLY A 65 19.42 9.01 -12.63
N LEU A 66 18.55 8.72 -11.65
CA LEU A 66 18.46 7.40 -11.03
C LEU A 66 17.57 6.46 -11.87
N ASN A 67 17.79 5.16 -11.72
CA ASN A 67 16.81 4.18 -12.15
C ASN A 67 15.54 4.31 -11.31
N ILE A 68 14.36 4.11 -11.92
CA ILE A 68 13.07 4.29 -11.25
C ILE A 68 12.93 3.42 -10.00
N ILE A 69 13.46 2.20 -9.99
CA ILE A 69 13.38 1.30 -8.85
C ILE A 69 14.13 1.90 -7.65
N ASP A 70 15.33 2.44 -7.89
CA ASP A 70 16.15 3.05 -6.85
C ASP A 70 15.55 4.39 -6.41
N ALA A 71 14.96 5.16 -7.36
CA ALA A 71 14.29 6.42 -7.07
C ALA A 71 13.04 6.21 -6.20
N GLU A 72 12.23 5.17 -6.46
CA GLU A 72 11.09 4.81 -5.64
C GLU A 72 11.50 4.39 -4.23
N GLU A 73 12.56 3.57 -4.10
CA GLU A 73 13.07 3.13 -2.81
C GLU A 73 13.54 4.31 -1.95
N ILE A 74 14.26 5.27 -2.55
CA ILE A 74 14.71 6.49 -1.88
C ILE A 74 13.50 7.36 -1.50
N ALA A 75 12.54 7.57 -2.41
CA ALA A 75 11.36 8.37 -2.15
C ALA A 75 10.53 7.80 -0.99
N PHE A 76 10.21 6.51 -1.01
CA PHE A 76 9.44 5.86 0.07
C PHE A 76 10.17 5.85 1.40
N SER A 77 11.50 5.63 1.41
CA SER A 77 12.30 5.70 2.64
C SER A 77 12.35 7.12 3.23
N GLY A 78 12.17 8.13 2.39
CA GLY A 78 12.05 9.55 2.76
C GLY A 78 10.62 10.02 3.02
N TYR A 79 9.63 9.11 3.13
CA TYR A 79 8.20 9.44 3.30
C TYR A 79 7.62 10.32 2.19
N ILE A 80 8.11 10.16 0.95
CA ILE A 80 7.62 10.84 -0.25
C ILE A 80 6.81 9.83 -1.07
N LEU A 81 5.73 10.31 -1.71
CA LEU A 81 4.85 9.49 -2.54
C LEU A 81 5.12 9.76 -4.03
N PRO A 82 5.93 8.91 -4.71
CA PRO A 82 6.22 9.11 -6.12
C PRO A 82 5.04 8.70 -7.00
N THR A 83 4.69 9.54 -7.95
CA THR A 83 3.79 9.23 -9.07
C THR A 83 4.61 9.18 -10.35
N ILE A 84 4.60 8.03 -11.03
CA ILE A 84 5.43 7.78 -12.21
C ILE A 84 4.64 8.10 -13.48
N LYS A 85 5.25 8.89 -14.35
CA LYS A 85 4.75 9.20 -15.68
C LYS A 85 5.78 8.76 -16.72
N LEU A 86 5.45 7.73 -17.49
CA LEU A 86 6.30 7.26 -18.59
C LEU A 86 6.20 8.24 -19.76
N VAL A 87 7.35 8.65 -20.27
CA VAL A 87 7.46 9.55 -21.44
C VAL A 87 8.41 8.93 -22.48
N ASP A 88 8.11 9.16 -23.76
CA ASP A 88 9.00 8.74 -24.83
C ASP A 88 10.32 9.52 -24.75
N SER A 89 11.43 8.81 -24.76
CA SER A 89 12.77 9.38 -24.64
C SER A 89 13.80 8.50 -25.34
N GLU A 90 14.89 9.10 -25.80
CA GLU A 90 16.08 8.39 -26.32
C GLU A 90 17.02 7.89 -25.19
N GLU A 91 16.76 8.33 -23.96
CA GLU A 91 17.53 7.93 -22.79
C GLU A 91 17.26 6.48 -22.39
N ALA A 92 18.13 5.95 -21.53
CA ALA A 92 17.98 4.59 -21.04
C ALA A 92 16.62 4.37 -20.37
N PRO A 93 15.95 3.24 -20.62
CA PRO A 93 14.64 2.94 -20.04
C PRO A 93 14.70 2.94 -18.51
N GLY A 94 13.67 3.49 -17.89
CA GLY A 94 13.59 3.56 -16.44
C GLY A 94 14.44 4.67 -15.81
N LEU A 95 15.10 5.50 -16.63
CA LEU A 95 15.82 6.67 -16.11
C LEU A 95 14.85 7.77 -15.73
N VAL A 96 14.97 8.33 -14.53
CA VAL A 96 14.22 9.52 -14.09
C VAL A 96 14.77 10.74 -14.82
N LEU A 97 13.93 11.36 -15.64
CA LEU A 97 14.28 12.50 -16.50
C LEU A 97 13.98 13.82 -15.81
N THR A 98 12.86 13.89 -15.09
CA THR A 98 12.44 15.09 -14.35
C THR A 98 11.80 14.70 -13.03
N GLN A 99 11.87 15.60 -12.05
CA GLN A 99 11.09 15.55 -10.81
C GLN A 99 10.37 16.88 -10.62
N SER A 100 9.11 16.84 -10.16
CA SER A 100 8.23 18.02 -10.09
C SER A 100 8.59 19.00 -8.97
N ILE A 101 9.37 18.57 -7.99
CA ILE A 101 9.86 19.36 -6.86
C ILE A 101 11.37 19.26 -6.85
N GLU A 102 12.08 20.38 -6.70
CA GLU A 102 13.54 20.39 -6.74
C GLU A 102 14.14 19.68 -5.51
N SER A 103 15.29 19.04 -5.71
CA SER A 103 16.08 18.45 -4.62
C SER A 103 16.53 19.53 -3.63
N GLY A 104 16.43 19.25 -2.34
CA GLY A 104 16.80 20.18 -1.27
C GLY A 104 15.65 21.08 -0.79
N GLU A 105 14.47 21.07 -1.45
CA GLU A 105 13.30 21.74 -0.93
C GLU A 105 12.74 21.03 0.31
N GLU A 106 12.31 21.80 1.31
CA GLU A 106 11.62 21.27 2.49
C GLU A 106 10.13 21.17 2.24
N MET A 107 9.58 19.95 2.36
CA MET A 107 8.17 19.67 2.14
C MET A 107 7.60 18.82 3.29
N PRO A 108 6.28 18.89 3.54
CA PRO A 108 5.65 17.99 4.51
C PRO A 108 5.82 16.52 4.17
N GLU A 109 5.95 15.64 5.19
CA GLU A 109 5.87 14.19 4.98
C GLU A 109 4.57 13.80 4.24
N GLY A 110 4.66 12.81 3.34
CA GLY A 110 3.55 12.40 2.49
C GLY A 110 3.34 13.26 1.25
N THR A 111 4.25 14.22 0.96
CA THR A 111 4.18 15.02 -0.27
C THR A 111 4.26 14.12 -1.50
N GLU A 112 3.36 14.36 -2.46
CA GLU A 112 3.39 13.70 -3.77
C GLU A 112 4.41 14.39 -4.69
N ILE A 113 5.26 13.57 -5.34
CA ILE A 113 6.20 14.01 -6.35
C ILE A 113 5.94 13.30 -7.67
N VAL A 114 5.87 14.03 -8.77
CA VAL A 114 5.74 13.43 -10.10
C VAL A 114 7.14 13.24 -10.70
N LEU A 115 7.44 12.02 -11.11
CA LEU A 115 8.67 11.64 -11.78
C LEU A 115 8.35 11.31 -13.24
N GLU A 116 8.90 12.06 -14.20
CA GLU A 116 8.88 11.65 -15.60
C GLU A 116 10.06 10.71 -15.85
N VAL A 117 9.72 9.52 -16.36
CA VAL A 117 10.66 8.41 -16.51
C VAL A 117 10.71 7.99 -17.96
N SER A 118 11.90 7.71 -18.47
CA SER A 118 12.09 7.20 -19.83
C SER A 118 11.32 5.88 -20.00
N GLY A 119 10.28 5.89 -20.85
CA GLY A 119 9.33 4.83 -21.08
C GLY A 119 9.52 4.09 -22.41
N THR A 120 10.74 4.02 -22.93
CA THR A 120 11.02 3.25 -24.16
C THR A 120 10.45 1.84 -24.02
N LYS A 121 9.64 1.41 -25.00
CA LYS A 121 8.92 0.12 -24.94
C LYS A 121 9.87 -1.05 -25.13
N TYR A 122 10.14 -1.74 -24.04
CA TYR A 122 10.80 -3.05 -24.03
C TYR A 122 9.79 -4.15 -23.71
N THR A 123 10.06 -5.34 -24.20
CA THR A 123 9.27 -6.54 -23.92
C THR A 123 10.18 -7.66 -23.47
N ALA A 124 9.75 -8.39 -22.45
CA ALA A 124 10.47 -9.57 -21.97
C ALA A 124 9.48 -10.64 -21.44
N ALA A 125 9.93 -11.87 -21.35
CA ALA A 125 9.15 -12.92 -20.70
C ALA A 125 9.37 -12.84 -19.18
N ILE A 126 8.27 -12.81 -18.40
CA ILE A 126 8.37 -12.76 -16.93
C ILE A 126 9.04 -14.01 -16.38
N PRO A 127 9.79 -13.90 -15.26
CA PRO A 127 10.36 -15.07 -14.59
C PRO A 127 9.25 -15.97 -14.04
N ASN A 128 9.59 -17.23 -13.79
CA ASN A 128 8.68 -18.18 -13.18
C ASN A 128 8.45 -17.83 -11.70
N ILE A 129 7.19 -17.61 -11.33
CA ILE A 129 6.74 -17.40 -9.94
C ILE A 129 5.83 -18.58 -9.59
N PRO A 130 6.39 -19.71 -9.12
CA PRO A 130 5.57 -20.88 -8.82
C PRO A 130 4.63 -20.60 -7.64
N PRO A 131 3.38 -21.11 -7.68
CA PRO A 131 2.41 -20.91 -6.61
C PRO A 131 2.92 -21.40 -5.25
N CYS A 132 2.60 -20.66 -4.21
CA CYS A 132 2.88 -20.99 -2.80
C CYS A 132 4.38 -21.07 -2.42
N VAL A 133 5.27 -20.60 -3.27
CA VAL A 133 6.72 -20.60 -3.00
C VAL A 133 7.16 -19.29 -2.39
N TYR A 134 6.86 -18.18 -3.02
CA TYR A 134 7.31 -16.85 -2.62
C TYR A 134 6.23 -16.11 -1.82
N THR A 135 6.62 -15.40 -0.76
CA THR A 135 5.80 -14.35 -0.17
C THR A 135 5.64 -13.22 -1.19
N ARG A 136 4.70 -12.32 -0.94
CA ARG A 136 4.49 -11.13 -1.79
C ARG A 136 5.79 -10.32 -1.94
N ASP A 137 6.51 -10.10 -0.83
CA ASP A 137 7.72 -9.27 -0.83
C ASP A 137 8.89 -9.94 -1.55
N GLU A 138 9.06 -11.26 -1.38
CA GLU A 138 10.07 -12.02 -2.12
C GLU A 138 9.79 -12.02 -3.64
N ALA A 139 8.51 -12.14 -4.04
CA ALA A 139 8.12 -12.05 -5.45
C ALA A 139 8.36 -10.65 -6.02
N GLU A 140 8.13 -9.59 -5.23
CA GLU A 140 8.43 -8.22 -5.63
C GLU A 140 9.92 -8.01 -5.87
N VAL A 141 10.79 -8.51 -4.98
CA VAL A 141 12.25 -8.44 -5.17
C VAL A 141 12.66 -9.15 -6.46
N LEU A 142 12.14 -10.37 -6.71
CA LEU A 142 12.40 -11.12 -7.94
C LEU A 142 12.02 -10.33 -9.21
N ILE A 143 10.87 -9.65 -9.18
CA ILE A 143 10.42 -8.86 -10.32
C ILE A 143 11.21 -7.56 -10.45
N LYS A 144 11.60 -6.91 -9.36
CA LYS A 144 12.48 -5.73 -9.41
C LYS A 144 13.85 -6.06 -10.03
N ASP A 145 14.43 -7.20 -9.69
CA ASP A 145 15.66 -7.68 -10.32
C ASP A 145 15.48 -7.96 -11.82
N PHE A 146 14.37 -8.63 -12.19
CA PHE A 146 14.00 -8.81 -13.58
C PHE A 146 13.84 -7.47 -14.33
N MET A 147 13.21 -6.47 -13.73
CA MET A 147 13.06 -5.13 -14.33
C MET A 147 14.43 -4.46 -14.54
N ARG A 148 15.37 -4.61 -13.59
CA ARG A 148 16.75 -4.10 -13.75
C ARG A 148 17.50 -4.80 -14.90
N GLU A 149 17.34 -6.11 -15.03
CA GLU A 149 18.05 -6.91 -16.05
C GLU A 149 17.48 -6.67 -17.47
N THR A 150 16.18 -6.54 -17.59
CA THR A 150 15.49 -6.46 -18.90
C THR A 150 15.17 -5.04 -19.35
N SER A 151 15.32 -4.07 -18.46
CA SER A 151 14.87 -2.67 -18.67
C SER A 151 13.38 -2.53 -18.96
N VAL A 152 12.56 -3.55 -18.68
CA VAL A 152 11.10 -3.47 -18.70
C VAL A 152 10.60 -2.84 -17.42
N ILE A 153 9.75 -1.84 -17.51
CA ILE A 153 9.15 -1.17 -16.35
C ILE A 153 7.74 -1.69 -16.15
N LEU A 154 7.46 -2.27 -14.99
CA LEU A 154 6.16 -2.81 -14.64
C LEU A 154 5.57 -2.08 -13.43
N PHE A 155 4.24 -1.84 -13.45
CA PHE A 155 3.51 -1.36 -12.28
C PHE A 155 3.02 -2.54 -11.45
N LEU A 156 3.61 -2.73 -10.27
CA LEU A 156 3.30 -3.86 -9.39
C LEU A 156 2.05 -3.58 -8.57
N LYS A 157 1.12 -4.53 -8.55
CA LYS A 157 -0.14 -4.47 -7.80
C LYS A 157 -0.39 -5.78 -7.08
N ASN A 158 -1.28 -5.75 -6.09
CA ASN A 158 -1.71 -6.93 -5.35
C ASN A 158 -3.20 -7.15 -5.49
N SER A 159 -3.59 -8.42 -5.56
CA SER A 159 -4.96 -8.90 -5.39
C SER A 159 -4.92 -10.01 -4.35
N PHE A 160 -5.99 -10.17 -3.58
CA PHE A 160 -6.08 -11.19 -2.54
C PHE A 160 -7.21 -12.16 -2.90
N GLU A 161 -6.90 -13.46 -2.88
CA GLU A 161 -7.87 -14.53 -3.09
C GLU A 161 -7.86 -15.50 -1.91
N GLU A 162 -9.02 -16.03 -1.58
CA GLU A 162 -9.15 -17.07 -0.55
C GLU A 162 -8.50 -18.36 -1.03
N SER A 163 -7.74 -19.00 -0.14
CA SER A 163 -7.11 -20.29 -0.41
C SER A 163 -7.33 -21.24 0.74
N GLU A 164 -7.79 -22.46 0.43
CA GLU A 164 -7.92 -23.56 1.38
C GLU A 164 -6.57 -24.14 1.83
N LEU A 165 -5.51 -23.83 1.09
CA LEU A 165 -4.17 -24.35 1.35
C LEU A 165 -3.47 -23.51 2.42
N THR A 166 -3.36 -24.01 3.62
CA THR A 166 -2.72 -23.34 4.77
C THR A 166 -1.27 -22.95 4.51
N ASP A 167 -0.54 -23.75 3.76
CA ASP A 167 0.88 -23.51 3.43
C ASP A 167 1.08 -22.33 2.45
N CYS A 168 0.00 -21.86 1.81
CA CYS A 168 0.03 -20.76 0.85
C CYS A 168 -0.30 -19.39 1.47
N GLN A 169 -0.71 -19.35 2.74
CA GLN A 169 -1.14 -18.12 3.39
C GLN A 169 -0.06 -17.03 3.33
N GLY A 170 -0.45 -15.85 2.82
CA GLY A 170 0.45 -14.71 2.61
C GLY A 170 1.44 -14.88 1.44
N LYS A 171 1.36 -15.98 0.70
CA LYS A 171 2.21 -16.25 -0.47
C LYS A 171 1.47 -15.97 -1.77
N VAL A 172 2.25 -15.73 -2.82
CA VAL A 172 1.74 -15.58 -4.18
C VAL A 172 1.28 -16.95 -4.70
N ILE A 173 0.02 -17.01 -5.13
CA ILE A 173 -0.60 -18.21 -5.73
C ILE A 173 -0.73 -18.09 -7.24
N GLY A 174 -0.54 -16.89 -7.80
CA GLY A 174 -0.59 -16.65 -9.23
C GLY A 174 -0.30 -15.19 -9.57
N THR A 175 -0.29 -14.91 -10.87
CA THR A 175 -0.21 -13.56 -11.42
C THR A 175 -1.22 -13.41 -12.56
N ASN A 176 -1.58 -12.16 -12.90
CA ASN A 176 -2.45 -11.86 -14.05
C ASN A 176 -1.80 -12.21 -15.41
N VAL A 177 -0.49 -12.45 -15.41
CA VAL A 177 0.27 -12.90 -16.60
C VAL A 177 0.69 -14.34 -16.37
N ALA A 178 0.48 -15.20 -17.36
CA ALA A 178 0.91 -16.59 -17.28
C ALA A 178 2.45 -16.70 -17.14
N GLN A 179 2.92 -17.76 -16.50
CA GLN A 179 4.36 -18.03 -16.36
C GLN A 179 5.06 -18.05 -17.73
N GLY A 180 6.15 -17.31 -17.85
CA GLY A 180 6.86 -17.13 -19.11
C GLY A 180 6.12 -16.27 -20.15
N GLY A 181 4.96 -15.69 -19.80
CA GLY A 181 4.25 -14.76 -20.65
C GLY A 181 5.04 -13.48 -20.88
N THR A 182 4.80 -12.83 -22.01
CA THR A 182 5.48 -11.58 -22.38
C THR A 182 4.79 -10.40 -21.73
N VAL A 183 5.57 -9.50 -21.16
CA VAL A 183 5.17 -8.20 -20.62
C VAL A 183 5.91 -7.09 -21.34
N SER A 184 5.32 -5.90 -21.34
CA SER A 184 5.85 -4.70 -21.96
C SER A 184 6.01 -3.58 -20.93
N THR A 185 6.93 -2.66 -21.16
CA THR A 185 7.03 -1.43 -20.35
C THR A 185 5.67 -0.72 -20.28
N GLY A 186 5.23 -0.42 -19.08
CA GLY A 186 3.94 0.21 -18.78
C GLY A 186 2.83 -0.78 -18.39
N ASP A 187 3.06 -2.09 -18.52
CA ASP A 187 2.07 -3.09 -18.09
C ASP A 187 1.96 -3.17 -16.57
N SER A 188 0.78 -3.57 -16.08
CA SER A 188 0.57 -3.89 -14.66
C SER A 188 0.75 -5.37 -14.42
N LEU A 189 1.65 -5.74 -13.51
CA LEU A 189 1.77 -7.09 -12.99
C LEU A 189 1.07 -7.19 -11.64
N ILE A 190 0.06 -8.05 -11.56
CA ILE A 190 -0.74 -8.23 -10.35
C ILE A 190 -0.34 -9.54 -9.68
N PHE A 191 0.18 -9.48 -8.46
CA PHE A 191 0.37 -10.65 -7.63
C PHE A 191 -0.95 -11.06 -6.99
N ILE A 192 -1.36 -12.30 -7.18
CA ILE A 192 -2.52 -12.89 -6.50
C ILE A 192 -1.99 -13.56 -5.24
N VAL A 193 -2.33 -13.01 -4.08
CA VAL A 193 -1.82 -13.45 -2.78
C VAL A 193 -2.91 -14.23 -2.05
N ALA A 194 -2.56 -15.39 -1.52
CA ALA A 194 -3.47 -16.21 -0.73
C ALA A 194 -3.82 -15.52 0.58
N ASN A 195 -5.12 -15.37 0.86
CA ASN A 195 -5.65 -14.91 2.13
C ASN A 195 -6.25 -16.09 2.91
N SER A 196 -6.25 -16.02 4.26
CA SER A 196 -6.90 -17.05 5.07
C SER A 196 -8.40 -17.06 4.80
N GLN A 197 -8.99 -18.25 4.59
CA GLN A 197 -10.40 -18.40 4.88
C GLN A 197 -10.59 -18.13 6.37
N ASN A 198 -11.35 -17.10 6.72
CA ASN A 198 -11.85 -17.03 8.08
C ASN A 198 -12.87 -18.15 8.21
N ASP A 199 -12.54 -19.16 9.04
CA ASP A 199 -13.52 -20.12 9.50
C ASP A 199 -14.74 -19.35 10.03
N SER A 200 -15.86 -19.59 9.36
CA SER A 200 -17.17 -19.02 9.68
C SER A 200 -17.75 -19.68 10.90
#